data_fd255ea1ca5b8b2566b1e780dd3fd653
#
_entry.id   fd255ea1ca5b8b2566b1e780dd3fd653
#
_cell.length_a   1.000
_cell.length_b   1.000
_cell.length_c   1.000
_cell.angle_alpha   90.00
_cell.angle_beta   90.00
_cell.angle_gamma   90.00
#
_symmetry.space_group_name_H-M   'P 1'
#
loop_
_entity.id
_entity.type
_entity.pdbx_description
1 polymer ?
#
loop_
_entity_poly.entity_id
_entity_poly.type
_entity_poly.pdbx_seq_one_letter_code
_entity_poly.pdbx_strand_id
1 'polypeptide(L)'
;MDDRVFIEEQFPVSKISKESYKERKAGASQTLTSLGKWWGRKPLVLVRASIIGMLMPVSDDPKKDRDIFLKIMTMDDEGLWHRKSKSIPAKVLQSHLTKDEWDELTIDKFGEPKRSWSKGLSPAEKEAVVRKVFDRMSYDEKLTYCDRPEQIEGPDKKAWQEINEHLDTDAASLQELVAELGKRRFGHVPKVGDAFCGGGSIPFEAAQLGCEAYGSDLNPVAALLTWAAIHLIGGGEEIQKQVQEAQKAAFEAADKQITEWEIEHNDRGWRADAYLYCVEARCPATGLMLPLAPSWIISEKYKVCAVFRRNNARQGYDIEIVTGADKETFARAKQGTVQKGRMVCPETGETFSITSIRGDHRVDSETVYGLRLWGNDDLVPRPDDVFQERLYCVRWVETYWEENRQGELVEKIRRHYCSVDDDDMRREYRVLALLKERFAEWQEKGFI
;
A
#
# COMPACT_ATOMS: atom_id res chain seq x y z
N MET A 1 23.15 -22.65 -35.52
CA MET A 1 22.76 -22.62 -34.10
C MET A 1 21.27 -22.74 -34.03
N ASP A 2 20.75 -23.55 -33.15
CA ASP A 2 19.31 -23.64 -32.93
C ASP A 2 18.83 -22.24 -32.46
N ASP A 3 17.88 -21.66 -33.17
CA ASP A 3 17.42 -20.27 -32.92
C ASP A 3 16.32 -20.23 -31.81
N ARG A 4 16.03 -21.41 -31.24
CA ARG A 4 15.01 -21.58 -30.20
C ARG A 4 15.49 -21.01 -28.87
N VAL A 5 14.55 -20.46 -28.13
CA VAL A 5 14.80 -19.86 -26.80
C VAL A 5 14.04 -20.59 -25.72
N PHE A 6 14.52 -20.44 -24.49
CA PHE A 6 14.01 -21.16 -23.33
C PHE A 6 12.49 -20.99 -23.13
N ILE A 7 11.94 -19.79 -23.36
CA ILE A 7 10.51 -19.52 -23.19
C ILE A 7 9.61 -20.33 -24.14
N GLU A 8 10.14 -20.72 -25.31
CA GLU A 8 9.39 -21.47 -26.34
C GLU A 8 9.32 -22.97 -25.99
N GLU A 9 10.34 -23.50 -25.33
CA GLU A 9 10.45 -24.94 -25.02
C GLU A 9 9.91 -25.27 -23.62
N GLN A 10 10.28 -24.49 -22.63
CA GLN A 10 9.94 -24.77 -21.24
C GLN A 10 9.93 -23.51 -20.38
N PHE A 11 8.77 -23.07 -20.00
CA PHE A 11 8.62 -21.92 -19.10
C PHE A 11 8.04 -22.38 -17.77
N PRO A 12 8.67 -22.10 -16.60
CA PRO A 12 8.22 -22.62 -15.30
C PRO A 12 6.98 -21.87 -14.77
N VAL A 13 5.87 -21.91 -15.51
CA VAL A 13 4.63 -21.16 -15.28
C VAL A 13 4.15 -21.28 -13.83
N SER A 14 4.22 -22.47 -13.24
CA SER A 14 3.72 -22.70 -11.87
C SER A 14 4.49 -21.87 -10.84
N LYS A 15 5.83 -21.87 -10.86
CA LYS A 15 6.65 -21.08 -9.93
C LYS A 15 6.49 -19.59 -10.17
N ILE A 16 6.54 -19.15 -11.43
CA ILE A 16 6.35 -17.74 -11.79
C ILE A 16 4.97 -17.22 -11.37
N SER A 17 3.93 -18.04 -11.53
CA SER A 17 2.57 -17.68 -11.07
C SER A 17 2.51 -17.49 -9.56
N LYS A 18 3.18 -18.32 -8.76
CA LYS A 18 3.23 -18.20 -7.30
C LYS A 18 3.95 -16.92 -6.86
N GLU A 19 5.10 -16.60 -7.47
CA GLU A 19 5.82 -15.35 -7.22
C GLU A 19 4.99 -14.13 -7.63
N SER A 20 4.38 -14.15 -8.81
CA SER A 20 3.50 -13.09 -9.30
C SER A 20 2.30 -12.85 -8.37
N TYR A 21 1.74 -13.93 -7.82
CA TYR A 21 0.63 -13.82 -6.88
C TYR A 21 1.06 -13.22 -5.54
N LYS A 22 2.28 -13.52 -5.08
CA LYS A 22 2.89 -12.90 -3.89
C LYS A 22 3.06 -11.39 -4.10
N GLU A 23 3.56 -10.95 -5.26
CA GLU A 23 3.70 -9.54 -5.60
C GLU A 23 2.34 -8.83 -5.61
N ARG A 24 1.32 -9.41 -6.25
CA ARG A 24 -0.03 -8.85 -6.31
C ARG A 24 -0.69 -8.72 -4.93
N LYS A 25 -0.42 -9.64 -4.00
CA LYS A 25 -0.91 -9.58 -2.62
C LYS A 25 -0.18 -8.55 -1.75
N ALA A 26 0.97 -8.09 -2.15
CA ALA A 26 1.77 -7.15 -1.35
C ALA A 26 1.09 -5.78 -1.13
N GLY A 27 0.05 -5.44 -1.91
CA GLY A 27 -0.72 -4.21 -1.74
C GLY A 27 0.15 -2.96 -1.83
N ALA A 28 0.24 -2.20 -0.76
CA ALA A 28 1.03 -0.96 -0.69
C ALA A 28 2.55 -1.17 -0.84
N SER A 29 3.05 -2.39 -0.66
CA SER A 29 4.49 -2.70 -0.83
C SER A 29 4.88 -3.20 -2.22
N GLN A 30 4.02 -3.07 -3.21
CA GLN A 30 4.39 -3.26 -4.61
C GLN A 30 5.33 -2.13 -5.05
N THR A 31 6.36 -2.46 -5.81
CA THR A 31 7.48 -1.57 -6.14
C THR A 31 7.06 -0.22 -6.73
N LEU A 32 6.10 -0.20 -7.64
CA LEU A 32 5.66 1.04 -8.31
C LEU A 32 4.42 1.72 -7.67
N THR A 33 3.89 1.18 -6.57
CA THR A 33 2.67 1.72 -5.95
C THR A 33 2.88 3.08 -5.31
N SER A 34 4.11 3.40 -4.89
CA SER A 34 4.48 4.70 -4.31
C SER A 34 4.35 5.86 -5.29
N LEU A 35 4.52 5.63 -6.60
CA LEU A 35 4.32 6.65 -7.64
C LEU A 35 2.84 6.94 -7.92
N GLY A 36 2.01 5.94 -7.79
CA GLY A 36 0.58 6.03 -8.04
C GLY A 36 -0.04 4.67 -8.29
N LYS A 37 -1.28 4.48 -7.90
CA LYS A 37 -2.01 3.24 -8.13
C LYS A 37 -2.51 3.23 -9.58
N TRP A 38 -2.09 2.20 -10.34
CA TRP A 38 -2.55 1.98 -11.72
C TRP A 38 -3.17 0.60 -11.85
N TRP A 39 -4.31 0.51 -12.53
CA TRP A 39 -5.00 -0.76 -12.76
C TRP A 39 -4.28 -1.59 -13.82
N GLY A 40 -4.22 -2.91 -13.61
CA GLY A 40 -3.66 -3.84 -14.60
C GLY A 40 -2.14 -3.88 -14.68
N ARG A 41 -1.40 -3.35 -13.68
CA ARG A 41 0.06 -3.54 -13.60
C ARG A 41 0.43 -5.01 -13.72
N LYS A 42 1.45 -5.28 -14.52
CA LYS A 42 2.01 -6.62 -14.65
C LYS A 42 2.98 -6.87 -13.50
N PRO A 43 3.01 -8.09 -12.93
CA PRO A 43 4.05 -8.46 -11.96
C PRO A 43 5.44 -8.33 -12.57
N LEU A 44 6.36 -7.66 -11.85
CA LEU A 44 7.72 -7.42 -12.34
C LEU A 44 8.48 -8.74 -12.51
N VAL A 45 8.29 -9.71 -11.61
CA VAL A 45 8.87 -11.04 -11.73
C VAL A 45 8.46 -11.75 -13.03
N LEU A 46 7.21 -11.57 -13.49
CA LEU A 46 6.76 -12.13 -14.77
C LEU A 46 7.46 -11.46 -15.95
N VAL A 47 7.61 -10.13 -15.91
CA VAL A 47 8.32 -9.38 -16.95
C VAL A 47 9.78 -9.81 -17.02
N ARG A 48 10.47 -9.88 -15.86
CA ARG A 48 11.85 -10.38 -15.74
C ARG A 48 12.01 -11.77 -16.35
N ALA A 49 11.16 -12.69 -15.92
CA ALA A 49 11.17 -14.06 -16.42
C ALA A 49 10.95 -14.16 -17.94
N SER A 50 10.06 -13.32 -18.47
CA SER A 50 9.79 -13.29 -19.92
C SER A 50 10.99 -12.76 -20.70
N ILE A 51 11.61 -11.67 -20.28
CA ILE A 51 12.79 -11.09 -20.93
C ILE A 51 13.95 -12.09 -20.91
N ILE A 52 14.28 -12.65 -19.73
CA ILE A 52 15.35 -13.65 -19.60
C ILE A 52 15.05 -14.89 -20.43
N GLY A 53 13.80 -15.40 -20.37
CA GLY A 53 13.40 -16.57 -21.13
C GLY A 53 13.44 -16.39 -22.65
N MET A 54 13.27 -15.18 -23.15
CA MET A 54 13.42 -14.84 -24.59
C MET A 54 14.88 -14.68 -25.02
N LEU A 55 15.80 -14.43 -24.10
CA LEU A 55 17.22 -14.26 -24.40
C LEU A 55 18.04 -15.53 -24.20
N MET A 56 17.64 -16.37 -23.25
CA MET A 56 18.36 -17.60 -22.89
C MET A 56 18.20 -18.63 -24.01
N PRO A 57 19.31 -19.13 -24.60
CA PRO A 57 19.25 -20.19 -25.59
C PRO A 57 18.86 -21.51 -24.94
N VAL A 58 18.36 -22.46 -25.73
CA VAL A 58 18.20 -23.85 -25.31
C VAL A 58 19.43 -24.66 -25.61
N SER A 59 19.73 -25.66 -24.75
CA SER A 59 20.79 -26.65 -24.97
C SER A 59 20.20 -28.04 -25.19
N ASP A 60 21.08 -29.03 -25.37
CA ASP A 60 20.69 -30.45 -25.46
C ASP A 60 20.30 -31.04 -24.09
N ASP A 61 20.41 -30.28 -23.00
CA ASP A 61 20.00 -30.66 -21.65
C ASP A 61 18.87 -29.75 -21.11
N PRO A 62 17.61 -30.05 -21.44
CA PRO A 62 16.48 -29.23 -21.02
C PRO A 62 16.32 -29.14 -19.48
N LYS A 63 16.80 -30.15 -18.76
CA LYS A 63 16.75 -30.13 -17.29
C LYS A 63 17.75 -29.13 -16.73
N LYS A 64 18.95 -29.10 -17.26
CA LYS A 64 19.99 -28.14 -16.87
C LYS A 64 19.57 -26.73 -17.26
N ASP A 65 19.00 -26.51 -18.46
CA ASP A 65 18.45 -25.22 -18.88
C ASP A 65 17.45 -24.68 -17.86
N ARG A 66 16.52 -25.53 -17.42
CA ARG A 66 15.54 -25.16 -16.41
C ARG A 66 16.16 -24.83 -15.05
N ASP A 67 17.12 -25.62 -14.61
CA ASP A 67 17.81 -25.37 -13.34
C ASP A 67 18.59 -24.04 -13.38
N ILE A 68 19.27 -23.75 -14.48
CA ILE A 68 19.97 -22.48 -14.71
C ILE A 68 18.99 -21.29 -14.76
N PHE A 69 17.87 -21.42 -15.50
CA PHE A 69 16.85 -20.37 -15.49
C PHE A 69 16.33 -20.07 -14.08
N LEU A 70 16.06 -21.11 -13.28
CA LEU A 70 15.61 -20.92 -11.90
C LEU A 70 16.68 -20.27 -11.02
N LYS A 71 17.97 -20.54 -11.26
CA LYS A 71 19.09 -19.89 -10.58
C LYS A 71 19.18 -18.41 -10.95
N ILE A 72 19.08 -18.07 -12.24
CA ILE A 72 19.05 -16.67 -12.72
C ILE A 72 17.92 -15.90 -12.05
N MET A 73 16.74 -16.52 -11.95
CA MET A 73 15.55 -15.96 -11.30
C MET A 73 15.58 -16.05 -9.77
N THR A 74 16.63 -16.64 -9.18
CA THR A 74 16.71 -16.94 -7.72
C THR A 74 15.48 -17.68 -7.16
N MET A 75 14.98 -18.63 -7.96
CA MET A 75 13.76 -19.41 -7.69
C MET A 75 14.06 -20.90 -7.45
N ASP A 76 15.33 -21.28 -7.40
CA ASP A 76 15.83 -22.56 -6.88
C ASP A 76 15.96 -22.52 -5.35
N ASP A 77 16.34 -23.62 -4.71
CA ASP A 77 16.38 -23.69 -3.25
C ASP A 77 17.45 -22.77 -2.64
N GLU A 78 18.63 -22.65 -3.26
CA GLU A 78 19.67 -21.74 -2.81
C GLU A 78 19.27 -20.28 -3.05
N GLY A 79 18.67 -19.95 -4.19
CA GLY A 79 18.14 -18.61 -4.47
C GLY A 79 17.03 -18.22 -3.50
N LEU A 80 16.15 -19.13 -3.10
CA LEU A 80 15.14 -18.88 -2.07
C LEU A 80 15.79 -18.61 -0.71
N TRP A 81 16.84 -19.35 -0.34
CA TRP A 81 17.59 -19.10 0.88
C TRP A 81 18.30 -17.74 0.86
N HIS A 82 18.90 -17.40 -0.27
CA HIS A 82 19.55 -16.10 -0.47
C HIS A 82 18.56 -14.92 -0.31
N ARG A 83 17.32 -15.10 -0.78
CA ARG A 83 16.24 -14.09 -0.65
C ARG A 83 15.56 -14.08 0.72
N LYS A 84 15.90 -14.97 1.63
CA LYS A 84 15.26 -15.05 2.95
C LYS A 84 15.65 -13.86 3.82
N SER A 85 14.74 -12.90 3.97
CA SER A 85 14.92 -11.69 4.78
C SER A 85 14.19 -11.72 6.12
N LYS A 86 13.14 -12.54 6.25
CA LYS A 86 12.31 -12.59 7.45
C LYS A 86 12.69 -13.76 8.36
N SER A 87 12.58 -13.52 9.67
CA SER A 87 12.75 -14.58 10.66
C SER A 87 11.57 -15.56 10.64
N ILE A 88 11.88 -16.86 10.80
CA ILE A 88 10.86 -17.93 10.92
C ILE A 88 10.46 -18.03 12.40
N PRO A 89 9.16 -17.88 12.74
CA PRO A 89 8.69 -17.98 14.12
C PRO A 89 8.93 -19.37 14.73
N ALA A 90 9.25 -19.43 16.02
CA ALA A 90 9.52 -20.70 16.72
C ALA A 90 8.41 -21.74 16.57
N LYS A 91 7.14 -21.32 16.54
CA LYS A 91 5.99 -22.20 16.30
C LYS A 91 6.05 -22.89 14.94
N VAL A 92 6.52 -22.19 13.91
CA VAL A 92 6.66 -22.74 12.55
C VAL A 92 7.87 -23.65 12.48
N LEU A 93 8.99 -23.31 13.14
CA LEU A 93 10.14 -24.20 13.27
C LEU A 93 9.72 -25.51 13.91
N GLN A 94 8.98 -25.46 15.02
CA GLN A 94 8.48 -26.63 15.72
C GLN A 94 7.60 -27.52 14.84
N SER A 95 6.77 -26.96 13.97
CA SER A 95 5.88 -27.74 13.09
C SER A 95 6.60 -28.52 11.98
N HIS A 96 7.85 -28.16 11.66
CA HIS A 96 8.69 -28.81 10.64
C HIS A 96 9.82 -29.67 11.23
N LEU A 97 9.96 -29.72 12.55
CA LEU A 97 10.89 -30.56 13.27
C LEU A 97 10.14 -31.71 13.92
N THR A 98 10.83 -32.86 14.06
CA THR A 98 10.31 -33.98 14.89
C THR A 98 10.30 -33.55 16.36
N LYS A 99 9.56 -34.29 17.19
CA LYS A 99 9.52 -34.00 18.62
C LYS A 99 10.91 -34.07 19.24
N ASP A 100 11.67 -35.07 18.89
CA ASP A 100 13.04 -35.29 19.42
C ASP A 100 13.98 -34.16 19.00
N GLU A 101 13.94 -33.75 17.71
CA GLU A 101 14.71 -32.61 17.20
C GLU A 101 14.35 -31.28 17.91
N TRP A 102 13.08 -31.08 18.24
CA TRP A 102 12.64 -29.86 18.96
C TRP A 102 13.04 -29.94 20.44
N ASP A 103 12.88 -31.09 21.08
CA ASP A 103 13.22 -31.26 22.48
C ASP A 103 14.73 -31.10 22.72
N GLU A 104 15.60 -31.61 21.83
CA GLU A 104 17.06 -31.37 21.87
C GLU A 104 17.42 -29.88 21.82
N LEU A 105 16.68 -29.06 21.03
CA LEU A 105 16.95 -27.65 20.84
C LEU A 105 16.39 -26.78 21.96
N THR A 106 15.42 -27.26 22.73
CA THR A 106 14.63 -26.45 23.67
C THR A 106 14.71 -26.94 25.10
N ILE A 107 15.51 -27.97 25.41
CA ILE A 107 15.75 -28.45 26.79
C ILE A 107 16.45 -27.37 27.62
N ASP A 108 15.96 -27.12 28.84
CA ASP A 108 16.61 -26.26 29.79
C ASP A 108 17.76 -26.94 30.53
N LYS A 109 18.44 -26.21 31.41
CA LYS A 109 19.53 -26.76 32.24
C LYS A 109 19.09 -27.86 33.22
N PHE A 110 17.80 -28.14 33.32
CA PHE A 110 17.20 -29.20 34.13
C PHE A 110 16.65 -30.35 33.28
N GLY A 111 16.79 -30.31 31.93
CA GLY A 111 16.30 -31.33 31.01
C GLY A 111 14.82 -31.20 30.65
N GLU A 112 14.15 -30.09 31.00
CA GLU A 112 12.73 -29.88 30.70
C GLU A 112 12.52 -29.17 29.33
N PRO A 113 11.57 -29.60 28.47
CA PRO A 113 11.27 -28.98 27.18
C PRO A 113 10.77 -27.56 27.35
N LYS A 114 11.30 -26.63 26.55
CA LYS A 114 10.86 -25.23 26.50
C LYS A 114 10.09 -24.92 25.23
N ARG A 115 9.20 -23.91 25.32
CA ARG A 115 8.44 -23.37 24.17
C ARG A 115 9.23 -22.37 23.30
N SER A 116 10.48 -22.10 23.64
CA SER A 116 11.33 -21.13 22.98
C SER A 116 12.74 -21.67 22.82
N TRP A 117 13.50 -21.11 21.86
CA TRP A 117 14.92 -21.45 21.64
C TRP A 117 15.71 -21.57 22.93
N SER A 118 16.54 -22.58 23.02
CA SER A 118 17.53 -22.68 24.09
C SER A 118 18.48 -21.47 24.05
N LYS A 119 18.72 -20.84 25.21
CA LYS A 119 19.68 -19.73 25.32
C LYS A 119 21.15 -20.18 25.07
N GLY A 120 21.39 -21.48 25.02
CA GLY A 120 22.74 -22.04 24.83
C GLY A 120 23.20 -22.22 23.39
N LEU A 121 22.30 -22.05 22.37
CA LEU A 121 22.68 -22.20 20.98
C LEU A 121 23.43 -20.97 20.46
N SER A 122 24.54 -21.20 19.80
CA SER A 122 25.27 -20.16 19.04
C SER A 122 24.44 -19.66 17.84
N PRO A 123 24.75 -18.47 17.30
CA PRO A 123 24.08 -17.98 16.09
C PRO A 123 24.18 -18.94 14.91
N ALA A 124 25.33 -19.59 14.70
CA ALA A 124 25.54 -20.57 13.61
C ALA A 124 24.68 -21.82 13.77
N GLU A 125 24.57 -22.36 14.99
CA GLU A 125 23.69 -23.49 15.26
C GLU A 125 22.22 -23.16 15.03
N LYS A 126 21.78 -21.96 15.43
CA LYS A 126 20.41 -21.48 15.16
C LYS A 126 20.16 -21.36 13.66
N GLU A 127 21.11 -20.82 12.91
CA GLU A 127 21.01 -20.69 11.46
C GLU A 127 20.94 -22.05 10.77
N ALA A 128 21.75 -23.03 11.19
CA ALA A 128 21.71 -24.40 10.68
C ALA A 128 20.34 -25.06 10.89
N VAL A 129 19.71 -24.85 12.05
CA VAL A 129 18.35 -25.35 12.31
C VAL A 129 17.33 -24.63 11.43
N VAL A 130 17.43 -23.32 11.29
CA VAL A 130 16.55 -22.55 10.43
C VAL A 130 16.68 -23.00 8.97
N ARG A 131 17.91 -23.26 8.50
CA ARG A 131 18.17 -23.80 7.15
C ARG A 131 17.54 -25.18 6.97
N LYS A 132 17.74 -26.09 7.92
CA LYS A 132 17.15 -27.44 7.90
C LYS A 132 15.62 -27.40 7.80
N VAL A 133 14.99 -26.51 8.57
CA VAL A 133 13.54 -26.33 8.52
C VAL A 133 13.11 -25.71 7.21
N PHE A 134 13.82 -24.68 6.75
CA PHE A 134 13.54 -24.01 5.47
C PHE A 134 13.60 -25.01 4.31
N ASP A 135 14.57 -25.90 4.28
CA ASP A 135 14.70 -26.93 3.24
C ASP A 135 13.51 -27.94 3.24
N ARG A 136 12.92 -28.20 4.40
CA ARG A 136 11.72 -29.05 4.54
C ARG A 136 10.41 -28.37 4.15
N MET A 137 10.39 -27.02 4.09
CA MET A 137 9.19 -26.26 3.71
C MET A 137 8.84 -26.45 2.23
N SER A 138 7.55 -26.42 1.94
CA SER A 138 7.06 -26.29 0.58
C SER A 138 7.48 -24.96 -0.04
N TYR A 139 7.45 -24.86 -1.38
CA TYR A 139 7.78 -23.64 -2.09
C TYR A 139 6.94 -22.44 -1.60
N ASP A 140 5.63 -22.63 -1.41
CA ASP A 140 4.71 -21.59 -0.97
C ASP A 140 5.00 -21.10 0.46
N GLU A 141 5.39 -21.99 1.35
CA GLU A 141 5.80 -21.63 2.71
C GLU A 141 7.10 -20.83 2.70
N LYS A 142 8.12 -21.26 1.93
CA LYS A 142 9.38 -20.54 1.74
C LYS A 142 9.14 -19.10 1.28
N LEU A 143 8.21 -18.87 0.33
CA LEU A 143 7.90 -17.55 -0.18
C LEU A 143 7.44 -16.56 0.90
N THR A 144 6.86 -17.02 2.00
CA THR A 144 6.42 -16.15 3.10
C THR A 144 7.59 -15.40 3.75
N TYR A 145 8.79 -16.02 3.73
CA TYR A 145 9.99 -15.52 4.40
C TYR A 145 11.01 -14.88 3.45
N CYS A 146 10.79 -14.96 2.13
CA CYS A 146 11.70 -14.45 1.13
C CYS A 146 11.26 -13.07 0.63
N ASP A 147 12.21 -12.23 0.24
CA ASP A 147 11.95 -11.09 -0.62
C ASP A 147 11.60 -11.56 -2.04
N ARG A 148 11.05 -10.70 -2.86
CA ARG A 148 10.72 -11.04 -4.25
C ARG A 148 11.98 -10.98 -5.13
N PRO A 149 12.03 -11.73 -6.26
CA PRO A 149 13.21 -11.73 -7.15
C PRO A 149 13.65 -10.35 -7.63
N GLU A 150 12.69 -9.45 -7.87
CA GLU A 150 12.95 -8.09 -8.32
C GLU A 150 13.44 -7.13 -7.22
N GLN A 151 13.46 -7.57 -5.96
CA GLN A 151 13.90 -6.77 -4.81
C GLN A 151 15.36 -7.04 -4.40
N ILE A 152 16.03 -7.98 -5.06
CA ILE A 152 17.42 -8.32 -4.81
C ILE A 152 18.27 -8.09 -6.06
N GLU A 153 19.57 -7.92 -5.88
CA GLU A 153 20.51 -7.68 -6.97
C GLU A 153 20.64 -8.85 -7.96
N GLY A 154 20.33 -10.08 -7.53
CA GLY A 154 20.38 -11.26 -8.36
C GLY A 154 20.99 -12.47 -7.67
N PRO A 155 21.50 -13.47 -8.43
CA PRO A 155 22.14 -14.66 -7.91
C PRO A 155 23.39 -14.39 -7.09
N ASP A 156 23.74 -15.31 -6.17
CA ASP A 156 24.99 -15.28 -5.45
C ASP A 156 26.21 -15.66 -6.32
N LYS A 157 27.40 -15.47 -5.81
CA LYS A 157 28.66 -15.74 -6.54
C LYS A 157 28.80 -17.19 -7.03
N LYS A 158 28.28 -18.15 -6.27
CA LYS A 158 28.35 -19.57 -6.65
C LYS A 158 27.38 -19.86 -7.79
N ALA A 159 26.17 -19.32 -7.71
CA ALA A 159 25.19 -19.47 -8.78
C ALA A 159 25.69 -18.84 -10.09
N TRP A 160 26.38 -17.67 -10.04
CA TRP A 160 26.99 -17.06 -11.22
C TRP A 160 28.01 -17.94 -11.92
N GLN A 161 28.81 -18.73 -11.19
CA GLN A 161 29.76 -19.68 -11.80
C GLN A 161 29.01 -20.72 -12.64
N GLU A 162 27.96 -21.33 -12.08
CA GLU A 162 27.17 -22.36 -12.77
C GLU A 162 26.39 -21.78 -13.97
N ILE A 163 25.90 -20.55 -13.86
CA ILE A 163 25.19 -19.83 -14.93
C ILE A 163 26.17 -19.57 -16.08
N ASN A 164 27.32 -19.00 -15.79
CA ASN A 164 28.33 -18.66 -16.80
C ASN A 164 28.90 -19.88 -17.49
N GLU A 165 29.15 -20.96 -16.74
CA GLU A 165 29.65 -22.23 -17.33
C GLU A 165 28.62 -22.81 -18.31
N HIS A 166 27.31 -22.77 -17.99
CA HIS A 166 26.28 -23.34 -18.83
C HIS A 166 25.96 -22.48 -20.05
N LEU A 167 25.91 -21.16 -19.88
CA LEU A 167 25.55 -20.22 -20.94
C LEU A 167 26.75 -19.71 -21.76
N ASP A 168 27.99 -20.14 -21.40
CA ASP A 168 29.24 -19.64 -21.97
C ASP A 168 29.29 -18.11 -21.92
N THR A 169 29.11 -17.54 -20.72
CA THR A 169 29.09 -16.09 -20.42
C THR A 169 30.10 -15.76 -19.32
N ASP A 170 30.37 -14.46 -19.13
CA ASP A 170 31.25 -13.95 -18.06
C ASP A 170 30.55 -12.84 -17.25
N ALA A 171 29.25 -12.99 -17.01
CA ALA A 171 28.44 -12.02 -16.29
C ALA A 171 28.58 -12.13 -14.78
N ALA A 172 28.60 -11.00 -14.09
CA ALA A 172 28.54 -10.89 -12.64
C ALA A 172 27.23 -10.22 -12.14
N SER A 173 26.39 -9.79 -13.08
CA SER A 173 25.09 -9.15 -12.81
C SER A 173 24.05 -9.53 -13.86
N LEU A 174 22.76 -9.35 -13.53
CA LEU A 174 21.69 -9.58 -14.49
C LEU A 174 21.79 -8.66 -15.70
N GLN A 175 22.24 -7.42 -15.51
CA GLN A 175 22.43 -6.45 -16.58
C GLN A 175 23.52 -6.90 -17.55
N GLU A 176 24.65 -7.40 -17.05
CA GLU A 176 25.73 -7.95 -17.87
C GLU A 176 25.27 -9.19 -18.64
N LEU A 177 24.59 -10.13 -17.97
CA LEU A 177 24.04 -11.31 -18.62
C LEU A 177 23.07 -10.96 -19.74
N VAL A 178 22.12 -10.06 -19.49
CA VAL A 178 21.13 -9.60 -20.49
C VAL A 178 21.83 -8.91 -21.66
N ALA A 179 22.81 -8.05 -21.38
CA ALA A 179 23.58 -7.36 -22.42
C ALA A 179 24.38 -8.34 -23.28
N GLU A 180 25.00 -9.36 -22.68
CA GLU A 180 25.80 -10.37 -23.37
C GLU A 180 24.93 -11.28 -24.23
N LEU A 181 23.85 -11.84 -23.67
CA LEU A 181 22.90 -12.67 -24.41
C LEU A 181 22.23 -11.89 -25.54
N GLY A 182 21.86 -10.61 -25.28
CA GLY A 182 21.28 -9.74 -26.30
C GLY A 182 22.23 -9.42 -27.45
N LYS A 183 23.51 -9.12 -27.15
CA LYS A 183 24.54 -8.91 -28.17
C LYS A 183 24.79 -10.15 -29.01
N ARG A 184 24.80 -11.33 -28.36
CA ARG A 184 24.95 -12.62 -29.01
C ARG A 184 23.79 -12.91 -29.98
N ARG A 185 22.55 -12.61 -29.58
CA ARG A 185 21.34 -12.89 -30.34
C ARG A 185 21.00 -11.82 -31.40
N PHE A 186 21.11 -10.53 -31.04
CA PHE A 186 20.62 -9.41 -31.83
C PHE A 186 21.75 -8.51 -32.38
N GLY A 187 22.98 -8.70 -31.93
CA GLY A 187 24.10 -7.81 -32.23
C GLY A 187 24.15 -6.52 -31.43
N HIS A 188 23.20 -6.31 -30.50
CA HIS A 188 23.11 -5.12 -29.65
C HIS A 188 22.43 -5.45 -28.31
N VAL A 189 22.44 -4.50 -27.37
CA VAL A 189 21.67 -4.57 -26.13
C VAL A 189 20.18 -4.72 -26.47
N PRO A 190 19.43 -5.60 -25.77
CA PRO A 190 18.01 -5.80 -26.06
C PRO A 190 17.20 -4.52 -25.97
N LYS A 191 16.25 -4.36 -26.89
CA LYS A 191 15.27 -3.26 -26.90
C LYS A 191 13.91 -3.82 -26.54
N VAL A 192 13.28 -3.22 -25.53
CA VAL A 192 11.96 -3.63 -25.03
C VAL A 192 11.00 -2.46 -25.15
N GLY A 193 9.94 -2.64 -25.93
CA GLY A 193 8.89 -1.63 -26.14
C GLY A 193 7.54 -2.10 -25.62
N ASP A 194 6.80 -1.20 -24.98
CA ASP A 194 5.41 -1.40 -24.57
C ASP A 194 4.56 -0.22 -25.07
N ALA A 195 3.72 -0.47 -26.07
CA ALA A 195 2.87 0.54 -26.71
C ALA A 195 1.62 0.91 -25.86
N PHE A 196 1.32 0.13 -24.82
CA PHE A 196 0.23 0.35 -23.86
C PHE A 196 0.74 0.20 -22.44
N CYS A 197 1.76 0.99 -22.08
CA CYS A 197 2.60 0.75 -20.92
C CYS A 197 1.88 0.93 -19.58
N GLY A 198 0.73 1.61 -19.53
CA GLY A 198 -0.03 1.80 -18.30
C GLY A 198 0.84 2.38 -17.17
N GLY A 199 0.92 1.67 -16.06
CA GLY A 199 1.78 2.06 -14.93
C GLY A 199 3.26 1.73 -15.09
N GLY A 200 3.75 1.39 -16.28
CA GLY A 200 5.17 1.27 -16.60
C GLY A 200 5.88 -0.01 -16.17
N SER A 201 5.16 -1.07 -15.82
CA SER A 201 5.78 -2.30 -15.28
C SER A 201 6.79 -2.94 -16.25
N ILE A 202 6.44 -3.01 -17.55
CA ILE A 202 7.32 -3.63 -18.56
C ILE A 202 8.56 -2.78 -18.81
N PRO A 203 8.44 -1.48 -19.18
CA PRO A 203 9.62 -0.67 -19.45
C PRO A 203 10.48 -0.46 -18.18
N PHE A 204 9.88 -0.40 -17.01
CA PHE A 204 10.62 -0.28 -15.76
C PHE A 204 11.51 -1.52 -15.49
N GLU A 205 10.93 -2.72 -15.54
CA GLU A 205 11.70 -3.94 -15.29
C GLU A 205 12.73 -4.20 -16.40
N ALA A 206 12.39 -3.88 -17.64
CA ALA A 206 13.34 -3.94 -18.76
C ALA A 206 14.55 -3.03 -18.53
N ALA A 207 14.33 -1.80 -18.07
CA ALA A 207 15.41 -0.86 -17.72
C ALA A 207 16.25 -1.39 -16.54
N GLN A 208 15.62 -1.98 -15.51
CA GLN A 208 16.35 -2.62 -14.41
C GLN A 208 17.27 -3.77 -14.88
N LEU A 209 16.85 -4.49 -15.91
CA LEU A 209 17.64 -5.55 -16.53
C LEU A 209 18.71 -5.03 -17.53
N GLY A 210 18.85 -3.71 -17.67
CA GLY A 210 19.83 -3.10 -18.57
C GLY A 210 19.40 -3.07 -20.04
N CYS A 211 18.12 -3.31 -20.35
CA CYS A 211 17.61 -3.15 -21.72
C CYS A 211 17.39 -1.67 -22.08
N GLU A 212 17.44 -1.34 -23.37
CA GLU A 212 16.88 -0.09 -23.88
C GLU A 212 15.36 -0.18 -23.80
N ALA A 213 14.73 0.59 -22.89
CA ALA A 213 13.30 0.48 -22.60
C ALA A 213 12.52 1.65 -23.21
N TYR A 214 11.39 1.34 -23.85
CA TYR A 214 10.48 2.31 -24.45
C TYR A 214 9.06 2.03 -23.96
N GLY A 215 8.35 3.09 -23.55
CA GLY A 215 6.94 3.00 -23.17
C GLY A 215 6.13 4.12 -23.80
N SER A 216 4.94 3.80 -24.28
CA SER A 216 3.95 4.79 -24.71
C SER A 216 2.56 4.39 -24.24
N ASP A 217 1.68 5.37 -24.06
CA ASP A 217 0.28 5.15 -23.69
C ASP A 217 -0.57 6.33 -24.21
N LEU A 218 -1.82 6.07 -24.52
CA LEU A 218 -2.78 7.13 -24.87
C LEU A 218 -3.16 7.99 -23.68
N ASN A 219 -3.09 7.42 -22.45
CA ASN A 219 -3.38 8.14 -21.23
C ASN A 219 -2.14 8.90 -20.77
N PRO A 220 -2.17 10.25 -20.70
CA PRO A 220 -1.01 11.04 -20.31
C PRO A 220 -0.55 10.77 -18.87
N VAL A 221 -1.45 10.38 -17.98
CA VAL A 221 -1.09 9.97 -16.60
C VAL A 221 -0.29 8.67 -16.61
N ALA A 222 -0.65 7.71 -17.46
CA ALA A 222 0.12 6.48 -17.62
C ALA A 222 1.52 6.76 -18.16
N ALA A 223 1.64 7.59 -19.18
CA ALA A 223 2.93 8.01 -19.74
C ALA A 223 3.80 8.72 -18.68
N LEU A 224 3.21 9.61 -17.88
CA LEU A 224 3.89 10.30 -16.78
C LEU A 224 4.35 9.32 -15.68
N LEU A 225 3.53 8.35 -15.29
CA LEU A 225 3.89 7.32 -14.31
C LEU A 225 5.05 6.45 -14.82
N THR A 226 5.02 6.07 -16.09
CA THR A 226 6.11 5.32 -16.74
C THR A 226 7.40 6.12 -16.78
N TRP A 227 7.32 7.40 -17.18
CA TRP A 227 8.47 8.30 -17.17
C TRP A 227 9.05 8.44 -15.75
N ALA A 228 8.21 8.66 -14.75
CA ALA A 228 8.64 8.79 -13.36
C ALA A 228 9.28 7.50 -12.83
N ALA A 229 8.75 6.32 -13.18
CA ALA A 229 9.33 5.05 -12.81
C ALA A 229 10.77 4.88 -13.35
N ILE A 230 11.00 5.24 -14.59
CA ILE A 230 12.31 5.09 -15.24
C ILE A 230 13.29 6.17 -14.78
N HIS A 231 12.87 7.44 -14.75
CA HIS A 231 13.78 8.57 -14.56
C HIS A 231 13.94 9.00 -13.10
N LEU A 232 12.88 8.90 -12.27
CA LEU A 232 12.97 9.32 -10.87
C LEU A 232 13.42 8.16 -9.97
N ILE A 233 12.84 6.97 -10.11
CA ILE A 233 13.25 5.81 -9.31
C ILE A 233 14.58 5.26 -9.82
N GLY A 234 14.72 5.12 -11.13
CA GLY A 234 15.92 4.60 -11.79
C GLY A 234 17.06 5.62 -11.97
N GLY A 235 16.88 6.88 -11.59
CA GLY A 235 17.81 7.99 -11.87
C GLY A 235 19.06 8.06 -11.00
N GLY A 236 19.24 7.12 -10.06
CA GLY A 236 20.39 7.08 -9.17
C GLY A 236 20.35 8.11 -8.02
N GLU A 237 21.42 8.17 -7.22
CA GLU A 237 21.49 8.96 -5.98
C GLU A 237 21.30 10.46 -6.21
N GLU A 238 21.88 11.00 -7.28
CA GLU A 238 21.80 12.42 -7.58
C GLU A 238 20.35 12.86 -7.87
N ILE A 239 19.62 12.10 -8.68
CA ILE A 239 18.22 12.39 -8.97
C ILE A 239 17.36 12.19 -7.70
N GLN A 240 17.64 11.18 -6.90
CA GLN A 240 16.94 10.96 -5.63
C GLN A 240 17.11 12.15 -4.68
N LYS A 241 18.32 12.70 -4.58
CA LYS A 241 18.60 13.89 -3.78
C LYS A 241 17.84 15.12 -4.29
N GLN A 242 17.87 15.37 -5.60
CA GLN A 242 17.11 16.47 -6.23
C GLN A 242 15.60 16.34 -5.98
N VAL A 243 15.04 15.12 -6.08
CA VAL A 243 13.63 14.86 -5.78
C VAL A 243 13.32 15.14 -4.31
N GLN A 244 14.18 14.71 -3.37
CA GLN A 244 13.99 14.99 -1.95
C GLN A 244 14.03 16.48 -1.63
N GLU A 245 14.98 17.21 -2.23
CA GLU A 245 15.11 18.67 -2.07
C GLU A 245 13.87 19.39 -2.64
N ALA A 246 13.40 18.98 -3.83
CA ALA A 246 12.20 19.54 -4.44
C ALA A 246 10.92 19.25 -3.63
N GLN A 247 10.77 18.04 -3.12
CA GLN A 247 9.66 17.66 -2.24
C GLN A 247 9.67 18.47 -0.95
N LYS A 248 10.86 18.63 -0.34
CA LYS A 248 11.01 19.43 0.88
C LYS A 248 10.64 20.89 0.61
N ALA A 249 11.14 21.49 -0.46
CA ALA A 249 10.83 22.88 -0.82
C ALA A 249 9.34 23.09 -1.09
N ALA A 250 8.69 22.15 -1.81
CA ALA A 250 7.25 22.21 -2.06
C ALA A 250 6.44 22.08 -0.77
N PHE A 251 6.84 21.15 0.12
CA PHE A 251 6.19 20.99 1.43
C PHE A 251 6.32 22.25 2.29
N GLU A 252 7.53 22.82 2.41
CA GLU A 252 7.79 24.03 3.20
C GLU A 252 7.00 25.23 2.67
N ALA A 253 6.89 25.37 1.34
CA ALA A 253 6.10 26.43 0.72
C ALA A 253 4.59 26.27 1.01
N ALA A 254 4.07 25.06 0.89
CA ALA A 254 2.67 24.76 1.20
C ALA A 254 2.38 24.93 2.70
N ASP A 255 3.27 24.42 3.56
CA ASP A 255 3.14 24.51 5.02
C ASP A 255 3.12 25.99 5.49
N LYS A 256 4.01 26.81 4.96
CA LYS A 256 4.04 28.25 5.21
C LYS A 256 2.74 28.92 4.81
N GLN A 257 2.24 28.64 3.60
CA GLN A 257 1.00 29.25 3.12
C GLN A 257 -0.23 28.83 3.92
N ILE A 258 -0.34 27.54 4.29
CA ILE A 258 -1.43 27.04 5.12
C ILE A 258 -1.38 27.66 6.53
N THR A 259 -0.18 27.85 7.08
CA THR A 259 0.02 28.50 8.37
C THR A 259 -0.39 29.98 8.31
N GLU A 260 -0.03 30.69 7.23
CA GLU A 260 -0.45 32.08 7.00
C GLU A 260 -1.97 32.23 6.85
N TRP A 261 -2.65 31.21 6.36
CA TRP A 261 -4.11 31.16 6.30
C TRP A 261 -4.79 30.89 7.64
N GLU A 262 -4.06 30.49 8.68
CA GLU A 262 -4.57 30.22 10.04
C GLU A 262 -5.74 29.21 10.06
N ILE A 263 -5.72 28.21 9.17
CA ILE A 263 -6.80 27.22 9.03
C ILE A 263 -6.54 25.90 9.76
N GLU A 264 -5.29 25.62 10.15
CA GLU A 264 -4.90 24.36 10.77
C GLU A 264 -4.46 24.46 12.24
N HIS A 265 -4.37 25.65 12.83
CA HIS A 265 -3.93 25.83 14.20
C HIS A 265 -5.09 26.31 15.09
N ASN A 266 -5.09 25.86 16.34
CA ASN A 266 -5.99 26.36 17.37
C ASN A 266 -5.26 27.30 18.36
N ASP A 267 -6.01 27.92 19.25
CA ASP A 267 -5.49 28.87 20.26
C ASP A 267 -4.50 28.23 21.25
N ARG A 268 -4.44 26.90 21.32
CA ARG A 268 -3.46 26.16 22.12
C ARG A 268 -2.15 25.91 21.40
N GLY A 269 -2.03 26.36 20.16
CA GLY A 269 -0.87 26.09 19.30
C GLY A 269 -0.81 24.64 18.77
N TRP A 270 -1.88 23.86 18.88
CA TRP A 270 -1.95 22.53 18.33
C TRP A 270 -2.31 22.62 16.85
N ARG A 271 -1.76 21.70 16.03
CA ARG A 271 -2.06 21.61 14.61
C ARG A 271 -3.05 20.47 14.34
N ALA A 272 -4.06 20.71 13.51
CA ALA A 272 -4.97 19.66 13.08
C ALA A 272 -4.30 18.75 12.04
N ASP A 273 -4.41 17.43 12.24
CA ASP A 273 -3.90 16.43 11.30
C ASP A 273 -5.02 15.57 10.68
N ALA A 274 -6.27 15.72 11.14
CA ALA A 274 -7.43 15.09 10.53
C ALA A 274 -8.73 15.82 10.88
N TYR A 275 -9.56 16.00 9.87
CA TYR A 275 -10.91 16.51 9.96
C TYR A 275 -11.87 15.40 9.55
N LEU A 276 -12.79 15.03 10.46
CA LEU A 276 -13.70 13.92 10.25
C LEU A 276 -15.10 14.46 9.92
N TYR A 277 -15.56 14.13 8.73
CA TYR A 277 -16.88 14.49 8.25
C TYR A 277 -17.81 13.28 8.27
N CYS A 278 -19.09 13.53 8.47
CA CYS A 278 -20.15 12.58 8.21
C CYS A 278 -21.15 13.17 7.22
N VAL A 279 -21.90 12.31 6.57
CA VAL A 279 -23.06 12.69 5.80
C VAL A 279 -24.28 12.74 6.74
N GLU A 280 -25.14 13.72 6.61
CA GLU A 280 -26.42 13.80 7.30
C GLU A 280 -27.58 13.71 6.28
N ALA A 281 -28.65 13.03 6.66
CA ALA A 281 -29.89 13.04 5.88
C ALA A 281 -31.11 13.10 6.81
N ARG A 282 -32.23 13.61 6.28
CA ARG A 282 -33.47 13.70 7.03
C ARG A 282 -34.07 12.32 7.28
N CYS A 283 -34.27 11.98 8.56
CA CYS A 283 -34.89 10.73 8.95
C CYS A 283 -36.40 10.76 8.62
N PRO A 284 -36.93 9.83 7.82
CA PRO A 284 -38.36 9.85 7.47
C PRO A 284 -39.30 9.67 8.67
N ALA A 285 -38.86 8.97 9.72
CA ALA A 285 -39.70 8.75 10.91
C ALA A 285 -39.83 9.98 11.80
N THR A 286 -38.74 10.75 11.97
CA THR A 286 -38.68 11.86 12.96
C THR A 286 -38.60 13.24 12.32
N GLY A 287 -38.27 13.32 11.04
CA GLY A 287 -38.01 14.57 10.33
C GLY A 287 -36.68 15.24 10.73
N LEU A 288 -35.89 14.64 11.66
CA LEU A 288 -34.63 15.18 12.12
C LEU A 288 -33.48 14.85 11.16
N MET A 289 -32.50 15.74 11.06
CA MET A 289 -31.23 15.46 10.37
C MET A 289 -30.42 14.47 11.19
N LEU A 290 -30.21 13.30 10.62
CA LEU A 290 -29.49 12.17 11.26
C LEU A 290 -28.13 11.98 10.63
N PRO A 291 -27.04 12.02 11.43
CA PRO A 291 -25.71 11.67 10.96
C PRO A 291 -25.63 10.18 10.57
N LEU A 292 -24.99 9.90 9.44
CA LEU A 292 -24.96 8.58 8.81
C LEU A 292 -23.52 8.02 8.79
N ALA A 293 -23.31 6.93 9.53
CA ALA A 293 -22.08 6.15 9.43
C ALA A 293 -22.33 4.68 9.81
N PRO A 294 -21.55 3.74 9.25
CA PRO A 294 -21.66 2.33 9.62
C PRO A 294 -21.12 2.04 11.03
N SER A 295 -20.30 2.94 11.57
CA SER A 295 -19.75 2.88 12.93
C SER A 295 -19.35 4.29 13.35
N TRP A 296 -19.49 4.58 14.63
CA TRP A 296 -19.07 5.85 15.25
C TRP A 296 -17.80 5.69 16.10
N ILE A 297 -17.09 4.57 15.93
CA ILE A 297 -15.76 4.37 16.51
C ILE A 297 -14.76 5.16 15.67
N ILE A 298 -14.03 6.07 16.33
CA ILE A 298 -13.00 6.90 15.73
C ILE A 298 -11.62 6.26 15.92
N SER A 299 -11.34 5.75 17.13
CA SER A 299 -10.08 5.09 17.44
C SER A 299 -10.28 3.93 18.42
N GLU A 300 -10.00 2.71 17.96
CA GLU A 300 -10.02 1.54 18.86
C GLU A 300 -8.90 1.60 19.89
N LYS A 301 -7.72 2.06 19.48
CA LYS A 301 -6.52 2.16 20.33
C LYS A 301 -6.74 3.09 21.53
N TYR A 302 -7.36 4.23 21.30
CA TYR A 302 -7.58 5.26 22.32
C TYR A 302 -9.01 5.22 22.89
N LYS A 303 -9.83 4.26 22.46
CA LYS A 303 -11.25 4.12 22.82
C LYS A 303 -12.01 5.44 22.63
N VAL A 304 -11.85 6.02 21.43
CA VAL A 304 -12.53 7.26 21.04
C VAL A 304 -13.73 6.92 20.18
N CYS A 305 -14.88 7.49 20.51
CA CYS A 305 -16.10 7.33 19.71
C CYS A 305 -16.96 8.61 19.75
N ALA A 306 -17.89 8.72 18.80
CA ALA A 306 -18.89 9.76 18.79
C ALA A 306 -20.19 9.29 19.45
N VAL A 307 -20.84 10.17 20.19
CA VAL A 307 -22.12 9.97 20.88
C VAL A 307 -23.08 11.08 20.47
N PHE A 308 -24.36 10.74 20.31
CA PHE A 308 -25.40 11.68 19.87
C PHE A 308 -26.27 12.15 21.01
N ARG A 309 -26.59 13.46 20.99
CA ARG A 309 -27.62 14.06 21.82
C ARG A 309 -28.63 14.77 20.91
N ARG A 310 -29.93 14.45 21.07
CA ARG A 310 -30.99 15.15 20.33
C ARG A 310 -30.94 16.64 20.62
N ASN A 311 -30.97 17.44 19.57
CA ASN A 311 -31.05 18.89 19.64
C ASN A 311 -32.24 19.38 18.81
N ASN A 312 -33.30 19.77 19.51
CA ASN A 312 -34.54 20.22 18.83
C ASN A 312 -34.36 21.59 18.14
N ALA A 313 -33.52 22.47 18.67
CA ALA A 313 -33.26 23.76 18.06
C ALA A 313 -32.57 23.61 16.71
N ARG A 314 -31.70 22.62 16.58
CA ARG A 314 -31.01 22.25 15.33
C ARG A 314 -31.88 21.40 14.41
N GLN A 315 -32.98 20.86 14.88
CA GLN A 315 -33.76 19.81 14.20
C GLN A 315 -32.89 18.58 13.80
N GLY A 316 -32.03 18.15 14.71
CA GLY A 316 -31.06 17.06 14.48
C GLY A 316 -30.40 16.58 15.77
N TYR A 317 -29.14 16.26 15.68
CA TYR A 317 -28.35 15.74 16.81
C TYR A 317 -27.05 16.52 16.98
N ASP A 318 -26.67 16.79 18.22
CA ASP A 318 -25.30 17.18 18.56
C ASP A 318 -24.42 15.93 18.63
N ILE A 319 -23.16 16.07 18.20
CA ILE A 319 -22.19 14.99 18.20
C ILE A 319 -21.11 15.34 19.22
N GLU A 320 -20.99 14.53 20.25
CA GLU A 320 -19.97 14.64 21.29
C GLU A 320 -18.89 13.58 21.11
N ILE A 321 -17.63 13.96 21.17
CA ILE A 321 -16.50 13.04 21.07
C ILE A 321 -16.09 12.62 22.47
N VAL A 322 -16.18 11.32 22.75
CA VAL A 322 -15.83 10.70 24.02
C VAL A 322 -14.52 9.95 23.90
N THR A 323 -13.53 10.35 24.70
CA THR A 323 -12.23 9.67 24.79
C THR A 323 -12.20 8.76 26.01
N GLY A 324 -11.63 7.57 25.90
CA GLY A 324 -11.61 6.58 26.98
C GLY A 324 -13.00 6.00 27.27
N ALA A 325 -13.87 5.92 26.28
CA ALA A 325 -15.23 5.42 26.40
C ALA A 325 -15.29 4.04 27.09
N ASP A 326 -16.29 3.87 27.95
CA ASP A 326 -16.56 2.58 28.59
C ASP A 326 -17.04 1.53 27.57
N LYS A 327 -17.11 0.27 28.02
CA LYS A 327 -17.46 -0.85 27.12
C LYS A 327 -18.86 -0.73 26.53
N GLU A 328 -19.80 -0.16 27.27
CA GLU A 328 -21.20 -0.05 26.82
C GLU A 328 -21.34 1.05 25.77
N THR A 329 -20.79 2.23 26.04
CA THR A 329 -20.76 3.36 25.10
C THR A 329 -20.03 2.98 23.80
N PHE A 330 -18.89 2.29 23.93
CA PHE A 330 -18.12 1.84 22.77
C PHE A 330 -18.86 0.78 21.94
N ALA A 331 -19.60 -0.14 22.59
CA ALA A 331 -20.41 -1.14 21.90
C ALA A 331 -21.61 -0.50 21.16
N ARG A 332 -22.24 0.52 21.76
CA ARG A 332 -23.30 1.30 21.08
C ARG A 332 -22.77 2.05 19.86
N ALA A 333 -21.62 2.71 19.99
CA ALA A 333 -20.98 3.42 18.88
C ALA A 333 -20.60 2.50 17.73
N LYS A 334 -20.33 1.22 17.99
CA LYS A 334 -20.02 0.23 16.95
C LYS A 334 -21.22 -0.08 16.05
N GLN A 335 -22.45 0.08 16.53
CA GLN A 335 -23.63 -0.28 15.76
C GLN A 335 -23.90 0.69 14.60
N GLY A 336 -23.48 1.94 14.70
CA GLY A 336 -23.67 2.95 13.67
C GLY A 336 -25.15 3.31 13.43
N THR A 337 -25.36 4.26 12.53
CA THR A 337 -26.69 4.71 12.06
C THR A 337 -26.99 4.21 10.64
N VAL A 338 -26.04 3.51 10.02
CA VAL A 338 -26.22 2.80 8.74
C VAL A 338 -25.87 1.34 8.92
N GLN A 339 -26.83 0.46 8.68
CA GLN A 339 -26.63 -0.98 8.77
C GLN A 339 -27.14 -1.67 7.51
N LYS A 340 -26.32 -2.49 6.87
CA LYS A 340 -26.65 -3.23 5.65
C LYS A 340 -27.29 -2.35 4.55
N GLY A 341 -26.75 -1.14 4.36
CA GLY A 341 -27.25 -0.18 3.36
C GLY A 341 -28.59 0.48 3.72
N ARG A 342 -28.98 0.46 4.98
CA ARG A 342 -30.20 1.10 5.49
C ARG A 342 -29.86 2.09 6.60
N MET A 343 -30.50 3.25 6.57
CA MET A 343 -30.52 4.18 7.71
C MET A 343 -31.32 3.51 8.85
N VAL A 344 -30.82 3.60 10.06
CA VAL A 344 -31.49 3.13 11.28
C VAL A 344 -31.82 4.34 12.14
N CYS A 345 -33.09 4.60 12.38
CA CYS A 345 -33.53 5.67 13.26
C CYS A 345 -33.20 5.31 14.73
N PRO A 346 -32.37 6.10 15.45
CA PRO A 346 -31.99 5.76 16.81
C PRO A 346 -33.15 5.91 17.83
N GLU A 347 -34.21 6.66 17.49
CA GLU A 347 -35.35 6.90 18.38
C GLU A 347 -36.46 5.86 18.22
N THR A 348 -36.79 5.49 16.97
CA THR A 348 -37.90 4.56 16.70
C THR A 348 -37.44 3.13 16.37
N GLY A 349 -36.15 2.94 16.06
CA GLY A 349 -35.62 1.67 15.58
C GLY A 349 -36.02 1.32 14.13
N GLU A 350 -36.82 2.17 13.48
CA GLU A 350 -37.22 1.95 12.09
C GLU A 350 -36.08 2.06 11.13
N THR A 351 -36.13 1.33 10.03
CA THR A 351 -35.08 1.30 9.03
C THR A 351 -35.55 1.73 7.66
N PHE A 352 -34.79 2.58 7.00
CA PHE A 352 -35.10 3.12 5.68
C PHE A 352 -33.97 2.79 4.70
N SER A 353 -34.36 2.36 3.49
CA SER A 353 -33.38 2.11 2.42
C SER A 353 -32.69 3.44 2.04
N ILE A 354 -31.37 3.43 1.89
CA ILE A 354 -30.64 4.60 1.38
C ILE A 354 -31.12 4.96 -0.02
N THR A 355 -31.48 4.00 -0.85
CA THR A 355 -32.09 4.21 -2.17
C THR A 355 -33.39 5.02 -2.07
N SER A 356 -34.27 4.70 -1.10
CA SER A 356 -35.50 5.45 -0.87
C SER A 356 -35.24 6.87 -0.36
N ILE A 357 -34.24 7.05 0.52
CA ILE A 357 -33.86 8.37 1.02
C ILE A 357 -33.31 9.26 -0.12
N ARG A 358 -32.57 8.67 -1.05
CA ARG A 358 -32.07 9.36 -2.26
C ARG A 358 -33.19 9.78 -3.21
N GLY A 359 -34.38 9.21 -3.08
CA GLY A 359 -35.50 9.42 -4.00
C GLY A 359 -35.40 8.63 -5.30
N ASP A 360 -34.55 7.59 -5.33
CA ASP A 360 -34.43 6.72 -6.50
C ASP A 360 -35.74 5.94 -6.68
N HIS A 361 -36.31 5.93 -7.89
CA HIS A 361 -37.53 5.24 -8.23
C HIS A 361 -37.47 4.64 -9.65
N ARG A 362 -38.40 3.76 -9.98
CA ARG A 362 -38.49 3.14 -11.31
C ARG A 362 -39.63 3.76 -12.12
N VAL A 363 -39.32 4.08 -13.38
CA VAL A 363 -40.27 4.48 -14.40
C VAL A 363 -40.03 3.60 -15.63
N ASP A 364 -41.05 2.86 -16.09
CA ASP A 364 -40.97 2.02 -17.28
C ASP A 364 -39.75 1.08 -17.35
N SER A 365 -39.41 0.44 -16.23
CA SER A 365 -38.28 -0.45 -16.05
C SER A 365 -36.89 0.23 -15.96
N GLU A 366 -36.77 1.52 -16.13
CA GLU A 366 -35.57 2.29 -15.92
C GLU A 366 -35.49 2.86 -14.50
N THR A 367 -34.28 2.98 -13.98
CA THR A 367 -34.06 3.61 -12.66
C THR A 367 -33.82 5.10 -12.86
N VAL A 368 -34.71 5.91 -12.28
CA VAL A 368 -34.53 7.35 -12.16
C VAL A 368 -33.85 7.63 -10.82
N TYR A 369 -32.70 8.29 -10.88
CA TYR A 369 -31.92 8.64 -9.69
C TYR A 369 -32.47 9.95 -9.11
N GLY A 370 -32.72 9.97 -7.81
CA GLY A 370 -33.30 11.13 -7.13
C GLY A 370 -32.27 12.21 -6.74
N LEU A 371 -30.96 11.92 -6.78
CA LEU A 371 -29.94 12.90 -6.51
C LEU A 371 -29.68 13.75 -7.75
N ARG A 372 -29.54 15.07 -7.56
CA ARG A 372 -29.04 15.93 -8.63
C ARG A 372 -27.60 15.62 -8.99
N LEU A 373 -27.19 15.93 -10.17
CA LEU A 373 -25.78 15.94 -10.55
C LEU A 373 -25.14 17.25 -10.04
N TRP A 374 -23.94 17.11 -9.48
CA TRP A 374 -23.13 18.28 -9.10
C TRP A 374 -22.58 18.95 -10.35
N GLY A 375 -22.67 20.29 -10.39
CA GLY A 375 -21.98 21.09 -11.39
C GLY A 375 -20.54 21.37 -11.00
N ASN A 376 -19.78 21.93 -11.93
CA ASN A 376 -18.37 22.27 -11.70
C ASN A 376 -18.16 23.32 -10.59
N ASP A 377 -19.22 24.12 -10.28
CA ASP A 377 -19.17 25.17 -9.25
C ASP A 377 -19.67 24.70 -7.87
N ASP A 378 -20.10 23.45 -7.74
CA ASP A 378 -20.58 22.92 -6.47
C ASP A 378 -19.39 22.48 -5.61
N LEU A 379 -18.97 23.31 -4.66
CA LEU A 379 -17.90 23.02 -3.69
C LEU A 379 -18.42 22.32 -2.44
N VAL A 380 -19.69 22.50 -2.09
CA VAL A 380 -20.38 21.90 -0.94
C VAL A 380 -21.82 21.55 -1.33
N PRO A 381 -22.50 20.67 -0.59
CA PRO A 381 -23.91 20.39 -0.81
C PRO A 381 -24.77 21.68 -0.74
N ARG A 382 -25.75 21.80 -1.62
CA ARG A 382 -26.74 22.86 -1.54
C ARG A 382 -27.70 22.62 -0.39
N PRO A 383 -28.35 23.64 0.17
CA PRO A 383 -29.28 23.48 1.30
C PRO A 383 -30.44 22.52 1.02
N ASP A 384 -30.85 22.35 -0.26
CA ASP A 384 -31.91 21.47 -0.73
C ASP A 384 -31.42 20.08 -1.13
N ASP A 385 -30.11 19.81 -1.10
CA ASP A 385 -29.59 18.47 -1.34
C ASP A 385 -30.04 17.50 -0.24
N VAL A 386 -30.36 16.27 -0.64
CA VAL A 386 -30.81 15.18 0.26
C VAL A 386 -29.76 14.86 1.31
N PHE A 387 -28.50 14.91 0.91
CA PHE A 387 -27.36 14.65 1.79
C PHE A 387 -26.62 15.97 2.06
N GLN A 388 -26.39 16.22 3.34
CA GLN A 388 -25.57 17.33 3.82
C GLN A 388 -24.28 16.80 4.41
N GLU A 389 -23.20 17.57 4.34
CA GLU A 389 -21.92 17.25 4.98
C GLU A 389 -21.80 17.97 6.31
N ARG A 390 -21.19 17.30 7.27
CA ARG A 390 -20.94 17.84 8.59
C ARG A 390 -19.59 17.46 9.13
N LEU A 391 -18.76 18.45 9.44
CA LEU A 391 -17.59 18.28 10.27
C LEU A 391 -18.04 17.92 11.70
N TYR A 392 -17.56 16.82 12.28
CA TYR A 392 -18.00 16.37 13.61
C TYR A 392 -16.86 16.08 14.59
N CYS A 393 -15.62 15.92 14.09
CA CYS A 393 -14.47 15.72 14.94
C CYS A 393 -13.23 16.31 14.29
N VAL A 394 -12.42 17.03 15.07
CA VAL A 394 -11.08 17.46 14.68
C VAL A 394 -10.06 16.70 15.52
N ARG A 395 -9.06 16.13 14.87
CA ARG A 395 -7.93 15.52 15.55
C ARG A 395 -6.77 16.50 15.56
N TRP A 396 -6.45 16.96 16.76
CA TRP A 396 -5.37 17.89 17.01
C TRP A 396 -4.09 17.16 17.41
N VAL A 397 -2.95 17.67 16.99
CA VAL A 397 -1.62 17.21 17.35
C VAL A 397 -0.95 18.26 18.22
N GLU A 398 -0.63 17.86 19.45
CA GLU A 398 0.22 18.58 20.37
C GLU A 398 1.65 18.06 20.21
N THR A 399 2.58 18.93 19.87
CA THR A 399 4.02 18.62 19.88
C THR A 399 4.59 19.05 21.23
N TYR A 400 5.31 18.16 21.88
CA TYR A 400 5.97 18.43 23.17
C TYR A 400 7.32 17.73 23.23
N TRP A 401 8.19 18.20 24.13
CA TRP A 401 9.52 17.67 24.33
C TRP A 401 9.58 16.89 25.64
N GLU A 402 10.20 15.72 25.61
CA GLU A 402 10.36 14.85 26.78
C GLU A 402 11.77 14.25 26.78
N GLU A 403 12.40 14.17 27.97
CA GLU A 403 13.69 13.51 28.10
C GLU A 403 13.55 11.99 27.90
N ASN A 404 14.40 11.42 27.05
CA ASN A 404 14.53 9.99 26.92
C ASN A 404 15.35 9.38 28.07
N ARG A 405 15.49 8.05 28.09
CA ARG A 405 16.26 7.36 29.14
C ARG A 405 17.77 7.71 29.17
N GLN A 406 18.27 8.39 28.16
CA GLN A 406 19.64 8.83 28.02
C GLN A 406 19.83 10.31 28.38
N GLY A 407 18.77 11.01 28.82
CA GLY A 407 18.80 12.43 29.17
C GLY A 407 18.75 13.38 27.97
N GLU A 408 18.38 12.89 26.78
CA GLU A 408 18.24 13.71 25.56
C GLU A 408 16.77 14.14 25.40
N LEU A 409 16.56 15.41 25.06
CA LEU A 409 15.24 15.93 24.70
C LEU A 409 14.82 15.37 23.34
N VAL A 410 13.75 14.62 23.31
CA VAL A 410 13.16 14.09 22.09
C VAL A 410 11.77 14.70 21.88
N GLU A 411 11.50 15.05 20.63
CA GLU A 411 10.20 15.54 20.22
C GLU A 411 9.18 14.39 20.23
N LYS A 412 8.04 14.63 20.86
CA LYS A 412 6.92 13.69 20.90
C LYS A 412 5.63 14.36 20.49
N ILE A 413 4.70 13.57 20.01
CA ILE A 413 3.36 14.02 19.63
C ILE A 413 2.29 13.33 20.48
N ARG A 414 1.27 14.11 20.85
CA ARG A 414 0.05 13.63 21.47
C ARG A 414 -1.14 14.02 20.63
N ARG A 415 -2.05 13.09 20.38
CA ARG A 415 -3.25 13.31 19.60
C ARG A 415 -4.46 13.51 20.48
N HIS A 416 -5.21 14.58 20.21
CA HIS A 416 -6.44 14.93 20.88
C HIS A 416 -7.59 14.87 19.89
N TYR A 417 -8.64 14.14 20.24
CA TYR A 417 -9.86 14.04 19.43
C TYR A 417 -10.91 14.92 20.08
N CYS A 418 -11.33 15.98 19.39
CA CYS A 418 -12.22 17.00 19.95
C CYS A 418 -13.53 17.07 19.17
N SER A 419 -14.62 17.33 19.89
CA SER A 419 -15.87 17.79 19.26
C SER A 419 -15.63 19.13 18.61
N VAL A 420 -16.34 19.39 17.52
CA VAL A 420 -16.25 20.64 16.76
C VAL A 420 -16.85 21.79 17.57
N ASP A 421 -16.13 22.87 17.69
CA ASP A 421 -16.54 24.14 18.32
C ASP A 421 -16.77 25.26 17.31
N ASP A 422 -17.10 26.45 17.80
CA ASP A 422 -17.36 27.63 16.95
C ASP A 422 -16.09 28.11 16.22
N ASP A 423 -14.90 27.88 16.80
CA ASP A 423 -13.63 28.25 16.19
C ASP A 423 -13.27 27.30 15.06
N ASP A 424 -13.58 26.01 15.22
CA ASP A 424 -13.46 25.02 14.15
C ASP A 424 -14.37 25.38 12.97
N MET A 425 -15.62 25.78 13.25
CA MET A 425 -16.55 26.21 12.20
C MET A 425 -16.10 27.50 11.51
N ARG A 426 -15.47 28.44 12.24
CA ARG A 426 -14.89 29.64 11.62
C ARG A 426 -13.75 29.29 10.67
N ARG A 427 -12.88 28.35 11.04
CA ARG A 427 -11.83 27.83 10.16
C ARG A 427 -12.40 27.17 8.91
N GLU A 428 -13.46 26.36 9.08
CA GLU A 428 -14.17 25.71 7.97
C GLU A 428 -14.75 26.73 6.98
N TYR A 429 -15.42 27.77 7.46
CA TYR A 429 -15.94 28.86 6.61
C TYR A 429 -14.81 29.62 5.92
N ARG A 430 -13.65 29.81 6.57
CA ARG A 430 -12.48 30.43 5.96
C ARG A 430 -11.91 29.58 4.82
N VAL A 431 -11.80 28.26 5.01
CA VAL A 431 -11.42 27.32 3.95
C VAL A 431 -12.35 27.42 2.75
N LEU A 432 -13.67 27.43 2.99
CA LEU A 432 -14.66 27.58 1.92
C LEU A 432 -14.53 28.91 1.18
N ALA A 433 -14.26 29.99 1.89
CA ALA A 433 -14.05 31.32 1.27
C ALA A 433 -12.78 31.31 0.40
N LEU A 434 -11.67 30.78 0.90
CA LEU A 434 -10.43 30.60 0.15
C LEU A 434 -10.61 29.75 -1.10
N LEU A 435 -11.35 28.63 -0.98
CA LEU A 435 -11.66 27.76 -2.11
C LEU A 435 -12.45 28.51 -3.20
N LYS A 436 -13.49 29.28 -2.82
CA LYS A 436 -14.29 30.06 -3.76
C LYS A 436 -13.45 31.12 -4.47
N GLU A 437 -12.54 31.77 -3.75
CA GLU A 437 -11.63 32.78 -4.31
C GLU A 437 -10.68 32.18 -5.34
N ARG A 438 -10.09 30.99 -4.99
CA ARG A 438 -9.07 30.33 -5.79
C ARG A 438 -9.63 29.49 -6.92
N PHE A 439 -10.87 29.03 -6.82
CA PHE A 439 -11.47 28.10 -7.76
C PHE A 439 -11.47 28.64 -9.19
N ALA A 440 -11.89 29.90 -9.38
CA ALA A 440 -11.87 30.54 -10.68
C ALA A 440 -10.45 30.68 -11.25
N GLU A 441 -9.47 31.05 -10.41
CA GLU A 441 -8.07 31.15 -10.80
C GLU A 441 -7.52 29.77 -11.25
N TRP A 442 -7.87 28.68 -10.53
CA TRP A 442 -7.41 27.34 -10.87
C TRP A 442 -8.03 26.80 -12.15
N GLN A 443 -9.31 27.12 -12.40
CA GLN A 443 -9.97 26.82 -13.69
C GLN A 443 -9.29 27.55 -14.84
N GLU A 444 -9.02 28.86 -14.69
CA GLU A 444 -8.34 29.65 -15.71
C GLU A 444 -6.93 29.11 -16.04
N LYS A 445 -6.22 28.64 -15.00
CA LYS A 445 -4.89 28.03 -15.15
C LYS A 445 -4.92 26.58 -15.61
N GLY A 446 -6.10 25.97 -15.72
CA GLY A 446 -6.25 24.56 -16.11
C GLY A 446 -5.77 23.56 -15.06
N PHE A 447 -5.81 23.92 -13.78
CA PHE A 447 -5.46 23.02 -12.69
C PHE A 447 -6.63 22.12 -12.28
N ILE A 448 -7.86 22.55 -12.52
CA ILE A 448 -9.12 21.82 -12.27
C ILE A 448 -10.10 22.03 -13.43
#